data_92beffebf84cdd2ca08d08beafc0d9b9
#
_entry.id   92beffebf84cdd2ca08d08beafc0d9b9
#
_cell.length_a   1.000
_cell.length_b   1.000
_cell.length_c   1.000
_cell.angle_alpha   90.00
_cell.angle_beta   90.00
_cell.angle_gamma   90.00
#
_symmetry.space_group_name_H-M   'P 1'
#
loop_
_entity.id
_entity.type
_entity.pdbx_description
1 polymer ?
#
loop_
_entity_poly.entity_id
_entity_poly.type
_entity_poly.pdbx_seq_one_letter_code
_entity_poly.pdbx_strand_id
1 'polypeptide(L)'
;MGKIPDTAYSLQPIAAMLVDLPIDHFRLLGVSPTAEPDAVLRTLQLRLDRCPDQGFTHESLNQRSELLRLSADLLSDTERRGQYEATLLELTREHPGETAGLELSSNLEVAGLMLLWEAHAPHEAFQMARQALQPPQAPALGSGRESDLALLAALAARDAAAQDQEQRRYESAANLLQEGMQLLQRMGKLPEQRQVLEAELSRLLPFRILDLLSRDLAEQSARREGLAMLESFINDRGGLEGSALESRETADLPAGMDQGAFELFFQQIRRFLTVQEQVDLYGRLQAAGSADASFLAVMALAAAGFSQRKPERVQDARARLEELTLEGLDTQPLLGCLDLLLGDVDQIHE
;
A
#
# COMPACT_ATOMS: atom_id res chain seq x y z
N MET A 1 -49.64 25.72 49.70
CA MET A 1 -48.21 25.51 50.00
C MET A 1 -47.82 24.12 49.49
N GLY A 2 -47.49 23.98 48.21
CA GLY A 2 -47.12 22.74 47.61
C GLY A 2 -45.60 22.59 47.67
N LYS A 3 -45.12 21.49 48.24
CA LYS A 3 -43.70 21.12 48.24
C LYS A 3 -43.30 20.62 46.85
N ILE A 4 -42.27 21.25 46.28
CA ILE A 4 -41.58 20.81 45.08
C ILE A 4 -40.69 19.63 45.52
N PRO A 5 -40.76 18.45 44.85
CA PRO A 5 -39.78 17.39 45.13
C PRO A 5 -38.42 17.74 44.54
N ASP A 6 -37.43 17.68 45.39
CA ASP A 6 -36.02 17.84 45.11
C ASP A 6 -35.55 16.58 44.34
N THR A 7 -35.52 16.66 43.00
CA THR A 7 -34.99 15.58 42.15
C THR A 7 -33.47 15.78 42.07
N ALA A 8 -32.76 15.22 43.04
CA ALA A 8 -31.34 15.03 42.95
C ALA A 8 -31.01 14.14 41.74
N TYR A 9 -30.59 14.76 40.64
CA TYR A 9 -29.93 14.03 39.56
C TYR A 9 -28.62 13.47 40.11
N SER A 10 -28.65 12.21 40.55
CA SER A 10 -27.42 11.46 40.75
C SER A 10 -26.78 11.27 39.36
N LEU A 11 -25.79 12.06 39.07
CA LEU A 11 -24.83 11.78 38.00
C LEU A 11 -24.23 10.42 38.33
N GLN A 12 -24.75 9.36 37.70
CA GLN A 12 -24.00 8.10 37.66
C GLN A 12 -22.66 8.40 37.01
N PRO A 13 -21.53 7.94 37.60
CA PRO A 13 -20.25 8.07 36.93
C PRO A 13 -20.41 7.36 35.57
N ILE A 14 -20.19 8.12 34.50
CA ILE A 14 -20.07 7.55 33.15
C ILE A 14 -18.99 6.48 33.30
N ALA A 15 -19.38 5.21 33.13
CA ALA A 15 -18.43 4.11 33.14
C ALA A 15 -17.33 4.48 32.14
N ALA A 16 -16.11 4.63 32.61
CA ALA A 16 -14.99 4.96 31.76
C ALA A 16 -14.94 3.88 30.67
N MET A 17 -15.12 4.27 29.41
CA MET A 17 -14.98 3.32 28.31
C MET A 17 -13.54 2.81 28.35
N LEU A 18 -13.40 1.51 28.53
CA LEU A 18 -12.10 0.84 28.47
C LEU A 18 -11.82 0.46 27.01
N VAL A 19 -10.59 0.59 26.62
CA VAL A 19 -10.07 0.17 25.31
C VAL A 19 -9.11 -0.99 25.57
N ASP A 20 -9.40 -2.11 24.96
CA ASP A 20 -8.54 -3.29 25.01
C ASP A 20 -7.50 -3.21 23.91
N LEU A 21 -6.22 -3.05 24.32
CA LEU A 21 -5.09 -2.92 23.41
C LEU A 21 -4.36 -4.28 23.29
N PRO A 22 -4.25 -4.90 22.13
CA PRO A 22 -3.71 -6.26 21.96
C PRO A 22 -2.19 -6.32 22.08
N ILE A 23 -1.66 -5.87 23.23
CA ILE A 23 -0.23 -5.82 23.54
C ILE A 23 0.00 -5.99 25.04
N ASP A 24 1.04 -6.71 25.41
CA ASP A 24 1.51 -6.84 26.80
C ASP A 24 2.55 -5.76 27.15
N HIS A 25 2.87 -5.61 28.46
CA HIS A 25 3.84 -4.62 28.92
C HIS A 25 5.26 -4.84 28.39
N PHE A 26 5.68 -6.09 28.12
CA PHE A 26 7.02 -6.38 27.58
C PHE A 26 7.14 -5.87 26.15
N ARG A 27 6.15 -6.19 25.30
CA ARG A 27 6.09 -5.70 23.91
C ARG A 27 5.90 -4.20 23.86
N LEU A 28 5.04 -3.65 24.73
CA LEU A 28 4.79 -2.21 24.79
C LEU A 28 6.07 -1.43 25.10
N LEU A 29 6.88 -1.90 26.05
CA LEU A 29 8.16 -1.27 26.38
C LEU A 29 9.27 -1.64 25.38
N GLY A 30 9.15 -2.76 24.67
CA GLY A 30 10.15 -3.27 23.73
C GLY A 30 11.29 -4.03 24.42
N VAL A 31 10.99 -4.76 25.49
CA VAL A 31 11.96 -5.57 26.25
C VAL A 31 11.64 -7.06 26.17
N SER A 32 12.67 -7.89 26.30
CA SER A 32 12.49 -9.35 26.44
C SER A 32 11.82 -9.70 27.78
N PRO A 33 10.98 -10.74 27.84
CA PRO A 33 10.49 -11.28 29.09
C PRO A 33 11.62 -11.75 30.06
N THR A 34 12.83 -11.94 29.55
CA THR A 34 14.01 -12.30 30.36
C THR A 34 14.91 -11.10 30.72
N ALA A 35 14.49 -9.86 30.37
CA ALA A 35 15.30 -8.68 30.60
C ALA A 35 15.46 -8.39 32.12
N GLU A 36 16.68 -8.06 32.54
CA GLU A 36 16.96 -7.61 33.90
C GLU A 36 16.41 -6.20 34.15
N PRO A 37 16.09 -5.81 35.40
CA PRO A 37 15.53 -4.49 35.72
C PRO A 37 16.34 -3.32 35.18
N ASP A 38 17.67 -3.40 35.20
CA ASP A 38 18.54 -2.36 34.62
C ASP A 38 18.39 -2.22 33.11
N ALA A 39 18.08 -3.31 32.39
CA ALA A 39 17.79 -3.27 30.95
C ALA A 39 16.43 -2.63 30.68
N VAL A 40 15.44 -2.89 31.53
CA VAL A 40 14.11 -2.27 31.47
C VAL A 40 14.25 -0.75 31.61
N LEU A 41 14.97 -0.26 32.61
CA LEU A 41 15.16 1.17 32.84
C LEU A 41 15.96 1.85 31.73
N ARG A 42 16.99 1.19 31.19
CA ARG A 42 17.73 1.73 30.02
C ARG A 42 16.85 1.83 28.80
N THR A 43 16.01 0.84 28.53
CA THR A 43 15.08 0.85 27.38
C THR A 43 14.04 1.95 27.57
N LEU A 44 13.49 2.13 28.77
CA LEU A 44 12.60 3.24 29.08
C LEU A 44 13.24 4.58 28.71
N GLN A 45 14.48 4.83 29.18
CA GLN A 45 15.17 6.09 28.91
C GLN A 45 15.34 6.31 27.40
N LEU A 46 15.81 5.30 26.69
CA LEU A 46 15.96 5.36 25.22
C LEU A 46 14.65 5.66 24.49
N ARG A 47 13.52 5.08 24.96
CA ARG A 47 12.19 5.31 24.37
C ARG A 47 11.63 6.69 24.70
N LEU A 48 11.92 7.23 25.88
CA LEU A 48 11.56 8.60 26.28
C LEU A 48 12.36 9.63 25.47
N ASP A 49 13.65 9.39 25.24
CA ASP A 49 14.52 10.28 24.48
C ASP A 49 14.20 10.27 22.96
N ARG A 50 13.63 9.17 22.47
CA ARG A 50 13.21 9.00 21.07
C ARG A 50 11.70 9.16 20.92
N CYS A 51 11.21 10.36 21.19
CA CYS A 51 9.80 10.66 20.99
C CYS A 51 9.49 10.77 19.49
N PRO A 52 8.35 10.25 19.00
CA PRO A 52 7.94 10.43 17.60
C PRO A 52 7.74 11.91 17.27
N ASP A 53 8.54 12.43 16.35
CA ASP A 53 8.42 13.80 15.82
C ASP A 53 7.61 13.81 14.53
N GLN A 54 6.32 13.44 14.62
CA GLN A 54 5.43 13.29 13.48
C GLN A 54 4.29 14.32 13.48
N GLY A 55 4.26 15.23 14.46
CA GLY A 55 3.21 16.23 14.60
C GLY A 55 2.05 15.85 15.52
N PHE A 56 2.24 14.86 16.39
CA PHE A 56 1.29 14.53 17.46
C PHE A 56 1.20 15.66 18.51
N THR A 57 0.04 15.77 19.17
CA THR A 57 -0.14 16.74 20.24
C THR A 57 0.74 16.43 21.44
N HIS A 58 1.11 17.46 22.21
CA HIS A 58 1.86 17.28 23.46
C HIS A 58 1.12 16.41 24.49
N GLU A 59 -0.22 16.46 24.47
CA GLU A 59 -1.04 15.62 25.33
C GLU A 59 -0.81 14.13 25.04
N SER A 60 -0.94 13.70 23.79
CA SER A 60 -0.72 12.31 23.39
C SER A 60 0.71 11.85 23.64
N LEU A 61 1.71 12.71 23.43
CA LEU A 61 3.11 12.41 23.70
C LEU A 61 3.40 12.26 25.21
N ASN A 62 2.76 13.08 26.06
CA ASN A 62 2.86 12.95 27.52
C ASN A 62 2.20 11.65 28.01
N GLN A 63 1.01 11.33 27.53
CA GLN A 63 0.29 10.09 27.83
C GLN A 63 1.07 8.85 27.38
N ARG A 64 1.73 8.90 26.21
CA ARG A 64 2.67 7.85 25.76
C ARG A 64 3.81 7.65 26.75
N SER A 65 4.42 8.75 27.21
CA SER A 65 5.50 8.72 28.18
C SER A 65 5.05 8.16 29.53
N GLU A 66 3.81 8.45 29.93
CA GLU A 66 3.20 7.91 31.15
C GLU A 66 3.01 6.39 31.04
N LEU A 67 2.45 5.88 29.93
CA LEU A 67 2.29 4.44 29.73
C LEU A 67 3.62 3.69 29.70
N LEU A 68 4.67 4.27 29.11
CA LEU A 68 6.03 3.68 29.15
C LEU A 68 6.56 3.59 30.56
N ARG A 69 6.38 4.64 31.40
CA ARG A 69 6.79 4.62 32.78
C ARG A 69 6.00 3.59 33.60
N LEU A 70 4.69 3.53 33.45
CA LEU A 70 3.84 2.54 34.11
C LEU A 70 4.31 1.10 33.83
N SER A 71 4.64 0.84 32.55
CA SER A 71 5.14 -0.48 32.14
C SER A 71 6.52 -0.77 32.75
N ALA A 72 7.41 0.22 32.77
CA ALA A 72 8.73 0.05 33.34
C ALA A 72 8.68 -0.14 34.86
N ASP A 73 7.82 0.59 35.57
CA ASP A 73 7.62 0.45 37.03
C ASP A 73 7.08 -0.94 37.38
N LEU A 74 6.17 -1.49 36.57
CA LEU A 74 5.67 -2.85 36.71
C LEU A 74 6.78 -3.89 36.49
N LEU A 75 7.55 -3.74 35.41
CA LEU A 75 8.56 -4.72 35.01
C LEU A 75 9.89 -4.66 35.79
N SER A 76 10.16 -3.54 36.45
CA SER A 76 11.35 -3.38 37.30
C SER A 76 11.14 -3.92 38.71
N ASP A 77 9.90 -3.99 39.18
CA ASP A 77 9.56 -4.54 40.47
C ASP A 77 9.42 -6.07 40.38
N THR A 78 10.30 -6.80 41.07
CA THR A 78 10.39 -8.26 40.97
C THR A 78 9.10 -8.97 41.38
N GLU A 79 8.42 -8.47 42.42
CA GLU A 79 7.19 -9.09 42.90
C GLU A 79 6.00 -8.84 41.96
N ARG A 80 5.79 -7.59 41.55
CA ARG A 80 4.73 -7.19 40.63
C ARG A 80 4.91 -7.84 39.27
N ARG A 81 6.14 -7.90 38.76
CA ARG A 81 6.50 -8.59 37.55
C ARG A 81 6.19 -10.08 37.64
N GLY A 82 6.56 -10.76 38.72
CA GLY A 82 6.26 -12.18 38.90
C GLY A 82 4.76 -12.48 38.91
N GLN A 83 3.97 -11.61 39.56
CA GLN A 83 2.50 -11.72 39.51
C GLN A 83 1.95 -11.51 38.09
N TYR A 84 2.46 -10.51 37.38
CA TYR A 84 2.07 -10.24 35.99
C TYR A 84 2.42 -11.39 35.05
N GLU A 85 3.63 -11.95 35.15
CA GLU A 85 4.05 -13.12 34.34
C GLU A 85 3.16 -14.35 34.63
N ALA A 86 2.78 -14.57 35.88
CA ALA A 86 1.84 -15.65 36.22
C ALA A 86 0.47 -15.44 35.57
N THR A 87 -0.06 -14.22 35.57
CA THR A 87 -1.32 -13.88 34.89
C THR A 87 -1.23 -14.09 33.38
N LEU A 88 -0.12 -13.70 32.73
CA LEU A 88 0.10 -13.94 31.31
C LEU A 88 0.12 -15.42 30.95
N LEU A 89 0.78 -16.24 31.80
CA LEU A 89 0.83 -17.70 31.62
C LEU A 89 -0.55 -18.35 31.76
N GLU A 90 -1.37 -17.85 32.69
CA GLU A 90 -2.74 -18.32 32.90
C GLU A 90 -3.62 -17.99 31.70
N LEU A 91 -3.60 -16.73 31.24
CA LEU A 91 -4.31 -16.29 30.02
C LEU A 91 -3.91 -17.11 28.79
N THR A 92 -2.61 -17.36 28.59
CA THR A 92 -2.11 -18.18 27.47
C THR A 92 -2.60 -19.63 27.55
N ARG A 93 -2.82 -20.16 28.74
CA ARG A 93 -3.37 -21.52 28.94
C ARG A 93 -4.87 -21.59 28.69
N GLU A 94 -5.62 -20.58 29.12
CA GLU A 94 -7.07 -20.50 28.97
C GLU A 94 -7.47 -20.16 27.52
N HIS A 95 -6.68 -19.28 26.87
CA HIS A 95 -6.93 -18.78 25.52
C HIS A 95 -5.69 -18.97 24.62
N PRO A 96 -5.38 -20.20 24.17
CA PRO A 96 -4.22 -20.47 23.34
C PRO A 96 -4.32 -19.74 22.00
N GLY A 97 -3.34 -18.87 21.70
CA GLY A 97 -3.27 -18.13 20.45
C GLY A 97 -3.87 -16.72 20.52
N GLU A 98 -4.46 -16.32 21.64
CA GLU A 98 -4.87 -14.93 21.86
C GLU A 98 -3.69 -14.13 22.47
N THR A 99 -3.57 -12.87 22.03
CA THR A 99 -2.60 -11.94 22.61
C THR A 99 -3.18 -11.34 23.87
N ALA A 100 -2.41 -11.38 24.97
CA ALA A 100 -2.80 -10.71 26.20
C ALA A 100 -2.97 -9.21 25.93
N GLY A 101 -4.15 -8.68 26.23
CA GLY A 101 -4.49 -7.28 26.06
C GLY A 101 -4.24 -6.43 27.31
N LEU A 102 -4.04 -5.13 27.11
CA LEU A 102 -4.02 -4.12 28.15
C LEU A 102 -5.32 -3.31 28.11
N GLU A 103 -6.06 -3.33 29.20
CA GLU A 103 -7.23 -2.45 29.35
C GLU A 103 -6.78 -1.04 29.70
N LEU A 104 -7.04 -0.10 28.80
CA LEU A 104 -6.71 1.30 28.96
C LEU A 104 -7.97 2.15 29.07
N SER A 105 -7.91 3.20 29.90
CA SER A 105 -8.95 4.22 29.88
C SER A 105 -8.96 4.97 28.53
N SER A 106 -10.12 5.36 28.03
CA SER A 106 -10.28 5.96 26.72
C SER A 106 -9.46 7.23 26.46
N ASN A 107 -9.02 7.92 27.51
CA ASN A 107 -8.10 9.06 27.38
C ASN A 107 -6.68 8.65 27.00
N LEU A 108 -6.27 7.41 27.28
CA LEU A 108 -4.96 6.87 26.93
C LEU A 108 -4.94 6.11 25.60
N GLU A 109 -6.09 6.05 24.91
CA GLU A 109 -6.23 5.27 23.66
C GLU A 109 -5.21 5.66 22.59
N VAL A 110 -5.08 6.96 22.29
CA VAL A 110 -4.13 7.43 21.27
C VAL A 110 -2.71 7.02 21.63
N ALA A 111 -2.32 7.24 22.86
CA ALA A 111 -0.98 6.88 23.37
C ALA A 111 -0.75 5.37 23.30
N GLY A 112 -1.74 4.55 23.67
CA GLY A 112 -1.67 3.10 23.56
C GLY A 112 -1.51 2.63 22.12
N LEU A 113 -2.30 3.20 21.20
CA LEU A 113 -2.20 2.90 19.78
C LEU A 113 -0.87 3.36 19.15
N MET A 114 -0.31 4.49 19.59
CA MET A 114 1.04 4.89 19.21
C MET A 114 2.09 3.85 19.62
N LEU A 115 1.99 3.33 20.85
CA LEU A 115 2.90 2.31 21.35
C LEU A 115 2.72 0.96 20.65
N LEU A 116 1.50 0.62 20.26
CA LEU A 116 1.20 -0.55 19.44
C LEU A 116 1.85 -0.43 18.05
N TRP A 117 1.72 0.74 17.41
CA TRP A 117 2.39 1.05 16.13
C TRP A 117 3.93 0.97 16.26
N GLU A 118 4.52 1.57 17.30
CA GLU A 118 5.95 1.50 17.58
C GLU A 118 6.43 0.07 17.93
N ALA A 119 5.55 -0.80 18.40
CA ALA A 119 5.81 -2.23 18.63
C ALA A 119 5.74 -3.09 17.37
N HIS A 120 5.79 -2.46 16.18
CA HIS A 120 5.73 -3.12 14.87
C HIS A 120 4.44 -3.91 14.61
N ALA A 121 3.31 -3.44 15.15
CA ALA A 121 1.97 -3.92 14.88
C ALA A 121 1.13 -2.87 14.13
N PRO A 122 1.55 -2.42 12.92
CA PRO A 122 0.88 -1.32 12.22
C PRO A 122 -0.49 -1.70 11.69
N HIS A 123 -0.75 -2.98 11.36
CA HIS A 123 -2.07 -3.43 10.91
C HIS A 123 -3.12 -3.26 12.00
N GLU A 124 -2.83 -3.73 13.22
CA GLU A 124 -3.69 -3.61 14.37
C GLU A 124 -3.88 -2.14 14.76
N ALA A 125 -2.80 -1.36 14.78
CA ALA A 125 -2.83 0.07 15.07
C ALA A 125 -3.71 0.82 14.06
N PHE A 126 -3.62 0.53 12.78
CA PHE A 126 -4.45 1.12 11.73
C PHE A 126 -5.95 0.76 11.93
N GLN A 127 -6.26 -0.52 12.13
CA GLN A 127 -7.63 -0.98 12.30
C GLN A 127 -8.30 -0.33 13.52
N MET A 128 -7.60 -0.30 14.64
CA MET A 128 -8.12 0.31 15.88
C MET A 128 -8.25 1.83 15.76
N ALA A 129 -7.27 2.53 15.20
CA ALA A 129 -7.37 3.98 14.96
C ALA A 129 -8.52 4.32 14.00
N ARG A 130 -8.71 3.53 12.95
CA ARG A 130 -9.85 3.65 12.02
C ARG A 130 -11.19 3.44 12.73
N GLN A 131 -11.28 2.45 13.61
CA GLN A 131 -12.49 2.18 14.39
C GLN A 131 -12.78 3.30 15.38
N ALA A 132 -11.76 3.81 16.09
CA ALA A 132 -11.88 4.93 17.04
C ALA A 132 -12.37 6.24 16.36
N LEU A 133 -12.16 6.39 15.05
CA LEU A 133 -12.63 7.51 14.24
C LEU A 133 -14.06 7.33 13.69
N GLN A 134 -14.72 6.19 13.97
CA GLN A 134 -16.09 5.92 13.53
C GLN A 134 -17.11 6.17 14.65
N PRO A 135 -18.31 6.69 14.33
CA PRO A 135 -19.39 6.77 15.31
C PRO A 135 -19.75 5.36 15.86
N PRO A 136 -20.14 5.23 17.12
CA PRO A 136 -20.36 6.30 18.10
C PRO A 136 -19.11 6.73 18.89
N GLN A 137 -17.96 6.12 18.66
CA GLN A 137 -16.72 6.33 19.42
C GLN A 137 -15.90 7.54 18.95
N ALA A 138 -16.24 8.09 17.78
CA ALA A 138 -15.49 9.20 17.17
C ALA A 138 -15.33 10.38 18.14
N PRO A 139 -14.10 10.93 18.26
CA PRO A 139 -13.85 12.14 19.04
C PRO A 139 -14.62 13.34 18.48
N ALA A 140 -14.74 14.40 19.29
CA ALA A 140 -15.30 15.65 18.83
C ALA A 140 -14.50 16.20 17.64
N LEU A 141 -15.21 16.68 16.60
CA LEU A 141 -14.62 17.28 15.42
C LEU A 141 -13.71 18.45 15.79
N GLY A 142 -12.50 18.46 15.24
CA GLY A 142 -11.51 19.50 15.50
C GLY A 142 -10.73 19.33 16.81
N SER A 143 -10.98 18.26 17.58
CA SER A 143 -10.19 17.96 18.78
C SER A 143 -8.78 17.47 18.44
N GLY A 144 -7.83 17.67 19.39
CA GLY A 144 -6.48 17.13 19.27
C GLY A 144 -6.49 15.60 19.12
N ARG A 145 -7.36 14.90 19.86
CA ARG A 145 -7.51 13.45 19.77
C ARG A 145 -7.94 12.98 18.36
N GLU A 146 -8.89 13.68 17.73
CA GLU A 146 -9.28 13.38 16.35
C GLU A 146 -8.10 13.54 15.38
N SER A 147 -7.33 14.61 15.53
CA SER A 147 -6.17 14.89 14.67
C SER A 147 -5.07 13.85 14.85
N ASP A 148 -4.78 13.46 16.10
CA ASP A 148 -3.76 12.47 16.43
C ASP A 148 -4.16 11.06 15.95
N LEU A 149 -5.43 10.66 16.10
CA LEU A 149 -5.92 9.39 15.55
C LEU A 149 -5.86 9.35 14.02
N ALA A 150 -6.18 10.47 13.34
CA ALA A 150 -6.07 10.56 11.89
C ALA A 150 -4.62 10.45 11.41
N LEU A 151 -3.70 11.14 12.09
CA LEU A 151 -2.28 11.06 11.81
C LEU A 151 -1.75 9.64 12.04
N LEU A 152 -2.10 9.03 13.17
CA LEU A 152 -1.69 7.67 13.49
C LEU A 152 -2.23 6.67 12.46
N ALA A 153 -3.51 6.79 12.06
CA ALA A 153 -4.08 5.94 11.03
C ALA A 153 -3.32 6.04 9.70
N ALA A 154 -2.91 7.26 9.30
CA ALA A 154 -2.13 7.45 8.07
C ALA A 154 -0.74 6.81 8.16
N LEU A 155 -0.04 7.02 9.27
CA LEU A 155 1.30 6.45 9.49
C LEU A 155 1.23 4.92 9.58
N ALA A 156 0.27 4.39 10.32
CA ALA A 156 0.08 2.95 10.47
C ALA A 156 -0.34 2.28 9.14
N ALA A 157 -1.21 2.92 8.34
CA ALA A 157 -1.58 2.42 7.01
C ALA A 157 -0.37 2.31 6.09
N ARG A 158 0.52 3.33 6.10
CA ARG A 158 1.76 3.33 5.31
C ARG A 158 2.68 2.19 5.73
N ASP A 159 2.94 2.06 7.02
CA ASP A 159 3.88 1.06 7.53
C ASP A 159 3.32 -0.36 7.40
N ALA A 160 1.99 -0.56 7.55
CA ALA A 160 1.31 -1.81 7.27
C ALA A 160 1.40 -2.19 5.77
N ALA A 161 1.20 -1.21 4.89
CA ALA A 161 1.36 -1.43 3.45
C ALA A 161 2.81 -1.79 3.07
N ALA A 162 3.81 -1.18 3.72
CA ALA A 162 5.22 -1.54 3.53
C ALA A 162 5.50 -2.99 3.95
N GLN A 163 4.97 -3.44 5.10
CA GLN A 163 5.08 -4.84 5.53
C GLN A 163 4.40 -5.80 4.54
N ASP A 164 3.23 -5.44 4.03
CA ASP A 164 2.52 -6.24 3.04
C ASP A 164 3.29 -6.31 1.71
N GLN A 165 3.91 -5.20 1.29
CA GLN A 165 4.75 -5.16 0.10
C GLN A 165 5.98 -6.08 0.24
N GLU A 166 6.67 -6.07 1.38
CA GLU A 166 7.79 -6.97 1.66
C GLU A 166 7.39 -8.45 1.57
N GLN A 167 6.15 -8.75 1.99
CA GLN A 167 5.56 -10.08 1.91
C GLN A 167 4.89 -10.37 0.55
N ARG A 168 5.05 -9.48 -0.44
CA ARG A 168 4.45 -9.56 -1.78
C ARG A 168 2.91 -9.61 -1.79
N ARG A 169 2.26 -9.08 -0.76
CA ARG A 169 0.81 -8.93 -0.67
C ARG A 169 0.39 -7.58 -1.25
N TYR A 170 0.67 -7.35 -2.53
CA TYR A 170 0.53 -6.04 -3.17
C TYR A 170 -0.89 -5.50 -3.18
N GLU A 171 -1.89 -6.39 -3.30
CA GLU A 171 -3.30 -5.99 -3.25
C GLU A 171 -3.70 -5.52 -1.85
N SER A 172 -3.29 -6.24 -0.80
CA SER A 172 -3.51 -5.83 0.60
C SER A 172 -2.83 -4.49 0.89
N ALA A 173 -1.57 -4.31 0.45
CA ALA A 173 -0.85 -3.04 0.59
C ALA A 173 -1.58 -1.88 -0.07
N ALA A 174 -2.07 -2.08 -1.31
CA ALA A 174 -2.82 -1.06 -2.03
C ALA A 174 -4.13 -0.69 -1.32
N ASN A 175 -4.87 -1.68 -0.82
CA ASN A 175 -6.12 -1.46 -0.08
C ASN A 175 -5.88 -0.65 1.21
N LEU A 176 -4.82 -0.96 1.97
CA LEU A 176 -4.46 -0.19 3.17
C LEU A 176 -4.17 1.28 2.86
N LEU A 177 -3.38 1.55 1.81
CA LEU A 177 -3.09 2.92 1.38
C LEU A 177 -4.36 3.65 0.91
N GLN A 178 -5.22 2.99 0.13
CA GLN A 178 -6.48 3.56 -0.33
C GLN A 178 -7.45 3.86 0.82
N GLU A 179 -7.58 2.95 1.78
CA GLU A 179 -8.42 3.15 2.97
C GLU A 179 -7.90 4.33 3.81
N GLY A 180 -6.57 4.42 4.01
CA GLY A 180 -5.94 5.54 4.69
C GLY A 180 -6.20 6.87 3.99
N MET A 181 -6.03 6.92 2.67
CA MET A 181 -6.33 8.12 1.85
C MET A 181 -7.81 8.54 1.94
N GLN A 182 -8.73 7.56 1.81
CA GLN A 182 -10.16 7.82 1.92
C GLN A 182 -10.56 8.34 3.31
N LEU A 183 -9.92 7.83 4.36
CA LEU A 183 -10.12 8.31 5.74
C LEU A 183 -9.71 9.78 5.86
N LEU A 184 -8.50 10.13 5.44
CA LEU A 184 -7.99 11.50 5.48
C LEU A 184 -8.83 12.45 4.61
N GLN A 185 -9.28 12.00 3.44
CA GLN A 185 -10.14 12.79 2.55
C GLN A 185 -11.50 13.09 3.21
N ARG A 186 -12.13 12.10 3.82
CA ARG A 186 -13.42 12.30 4.53
C ARG A 186 -13.29 13.25 5.70
N MET A 187 -12.15 13.22 6.40
CA MET A 187 -11.89 14.10 7.52
C MET A 187 -11.45 15.50 7.08
N GLY A 188 -11.05 15.69 5.82
CA GLY A 188 -10.55 16.95 5.29
C GLY A 188 -9.26 17.44 5.96
N LYS A 189 -8.44 16.48 6.48
CA LYS A 189 -7.23 16.77 7.25
C LYS A 189 -5.98 16.17 6.61
N LEU A 190 -4.83 16.69 7.03
CA LEU A 190 -3.51 16.16 6.71
C LEU A 190 -3.28 15.94 5.19
N PRO A 191 -3.40 16.97 4.35
CA PRO A 191 -3.23 16.87 2.91
C PRO A 191 -1.84 16.34 2.52
N GLU A 192 -0.81 16.70 3.27
CA GLU A 192 0.56 16.23 3.04
C GLU A 192 0.68 14.71 3.25
N GLN A 193 0.09 14.19 4.34
CA GLN A 193 0.08 12.76 4.60
C GLN A 193 -0.71 12.00 3.52
N ARG A 194 -1.79 12.57 3.02
CA ARG A 194 -2.54 11.99 1.90
C ARG A 194 -1.70 11.91 0.64
N GLN A 195 -0.92 12.96 0.32
CA GLN A 195 0.01 12.95 -0.82
C GLN A 195 1.09 11.86 -0.67
N VAL A 196 1.61 11.67 0.55
CA VAL A 196 2.57 10.58 0.81
C VAL A 196 1.94 9.21 0.52
N LEU A 197 0.73 8.95 1.02
CA LEU A 197 0.04 7.69 0.75
C LEU A 197 -0.26 7.49 -0.75
N GLU A 198 -0.62 8.56 -1.46
CA GLU A 198 -0.85 8.54 -2.91
C GLU A 198 0.43 8.21 -3.68
N ALA A 199 1.55 8.80 -3.30
CA ALA A 199 2.86 8.49 -3.88
C ALA A 199 3.27 7.04 -3.65
N GLU A 200 3.07 6.50 -2.45
CA GLU A 200 3.35 5.09 -2.14
C GLU A 200 2.43 4.14 -2.94
N LEU A 201 1.15 4.48 -3.06
CA LEU A 201 0.21 3.70 -3.88
C LEU A 201 0.61 3.70 -5.36
N SER A 202 1.07 4.85 -5.87
CA SER A 202 1.60 4.96 -7.24
C SER A 202 2.84 4.08 -7.42
N ARG A 203 3.76 4.06 -6.47
CA ARG A 203 4.97 3.21 -6.52
C ARG A 203 4.66 1.72 -6.47
N LEU A 204 3.54 1.31 -5.88
CA LEU A 204 3.09 -0.09 -5.86
C LEU A 204 2.57 -0.57 -7.22
N LEU A 205 2.14 0.34 -8.10
CA LEU A 205 1.45 0.00 -9.36
C LEU A 205 2.20 -1.00 -10.23
N PRO A 206 3.52 -0.86 -10.50
CA PRO A 206 4.27 -1.84 -11.31
C PRO A 206 4.29 -3.24 -10.71
N PHE A 207 4.40 -3.34 -9.39
CA PHE A 207 4.41 -4.62 -8.68
C PHE A 207 3.04 -5.30 -8.76
N ARG A 208 1.94 -4.54 -8.63
CA ARG A 208 0.58 -5.05 -8.78
C ARG A 208 0.32 -5.55 -10.20
N ILE A 209 0.71 -4.78 -11.22
CA ILE A 209 0.60 -5.19 -12.62
C ILE A 209 1.35 -6.49 -12.86
N LEU A 210 2.60 -6.59 -12.37
CA LEU A 210 3.43 -7.78 -12.52
C LEU A 210 2.82 -8.98 -11.80
N ASP A 211 2.33 -8.82 -10.58
CA ASP A 211 1.67 -9.89 -9.82
C ASP A 211 0.43 -10.41 -10.56
N LEU A 212 -0.46 -9.53 -11.00
CA LEU A 212 -1.69 -9.89 -11.71
C LEU A 212 -1.43 -10.60 -13.04
N LEU A 213 -0.44 -10.12 -13.82
CA LEU A 213 -0.13 -10.67 -15.15
C LEU A 213 0.75 -11.92 -15.09
N SER A 214 1.47 -12.16 -13.98
CA SER A 214 2.27 -13.38 -13.80
C SER A 214 1.46 -14.57 -13.29
N ARG A 215 0.20 -14.37 -12.88
CA ARG A 215 -0.70 -15.43 -12.42
C ARG A 215 -1.10 -16.37 -13.57
N ASP A 216 -1.71 -17.51 -13.20
CA ASP A 216 -2.19 -18.48 -14.17
C ASP A 216 -3.13 -17.86 -15.22
N LEU A 217 -2.99 -18.28 -16.47
CA LEU A 217 -3.84 -17.82 -17.58
C LEU A 217 -5.34 -18.12 -17.38
N ALA A 218 -5.67 -19.06 -16.51
CA ALA A 218 -7.04 -19.37 -16.14
C ALA A 218 -7.70 -18.27 -15.26
N GLU A 219 -6.90 -17.45 -14.57
CA GLU A 219 -7.38 -16.33 -13.74
C GLU A 219 -7.77 -15.11 -14.58
N GLN A 220 -8.80 -15.26 -15.40
CA GLN A 220 -9.22 -14.24 -16.37
C GLN A 220 -9.58 -12.88 -15.77
N SER A 221 -10.06 -12.84 -14.51
CA SER A 221 -10.38 -11.58 -13.81
C SER A 221 -9.12 -10.80 -13.50
N ALA A 222 -8.13 -11.46 -12.88
CA ALA A 222 -6.84 -10.87 -12.54
C ALA A 222 -6.10 -10.36 -13.79
N ARG A 223 -6.13 -11.15 -14.88
CA ARG A 223 -5.50 -10.75 -16.13
C ARG A 223 -6.13 -9.51 -16.75
N ARG A 224 -7.47 -9.45 -16.81
CA ARG A 224 -8.19 -8.27 -17.34
C ARG A 224 -7.87 -7.02 -16.52
N GLU A 225 -7.83 -7.15 -15.19
CA GLU A 225 -7.45 -6.06 -14.29
C GLU A 225 -6.01 -5.62 -14.54
N GLY A 226 -5.05 -6.56 -14.55
CA GLY A 226 -3.65 -6.26 -14.81
C GLY A 226 -3.41 -5.59 -16.17
N LEU A 227 -4.10 -6.03 -17.24
CA LEU A 227 -4.04 -5.40 -18.56
C LEU A 227 -4.62 -3.99 -18.56
N ALA A 228 -5.75 -3.76 -17.87
CA ALA A 228 -6.35 -2.45 -17.77
C ALA A 228 -5.44 -1.47 -16.98
N MET A 229 -4.84 -1.94 -15.89
CA MET A 229 -3.86 -1.15 -15.12
C MET A 229 -2.62 -0.82 -15.95
N LEU A 230 -2.10 -1.78 -16.71
CA LEU A 230 -0.95 -1.57 -17.60
C LEU A 230 -1.26 -0.54 -18.70
N GLU A 231 -2.41 -0.65 -19.33
CA GLU A 231 -2.85 0.28 -20.38
C GLU A 231 -3.02 1.70 -19.83
N SER A 232 -3.67 1.85 -18.66
CA SER A 232 -3.79 3.15 -17.98
C SER A 232 -2.42 3.73 -17.66
N PHE A 233 -1.51 2.93 -17.10
CA PHE A 233 -0.17 3.35 -16.75
C PHE A 233 0.63 3.85 -17.96
N ILE A 234 0.53 3.16 -19.10
CA ILE A 234 1.18 3.56 -20.34
C ILE A 234 0.57 4.87 -20.87
N ASN A 235 -0.76 5.00 -20.86
CA ASN A 235 -1.44 6.22 -21.31
C ASN A 235 -1.09 7.43 -20.42
N ASP A 236 -0.99 7.26 -19.11
CA ASP A 236 -0.61 8.32 -18.17
C ASP A 236 0.82 8.84 -18.40
N ARG A 237 1.68 8.02 -19.01
CA ARG A 237 3.04 8.38 -19.43
C ARG A 237 3.08 9.08 -20.79
N GLY A 238 1.99 9.07 -21.54
CA GLY A 238 1.94 9.58 -22.93
C GLY A 238 2.44 8.56 -23.94
N GLY A 239 2.09 7.28 -23.77
CA GLY A 239 2.50 6.19 -24.63
C GLY A 239 3.73 5.42 -24.12
N LEU A 240 4.21 4.49 -24.93
CA LEU A 240 5.41 3.69 -24.62
C LEU A 240 6.68 4.55 -24.64
N GLU A 241 6.72 5.57 -25.48
CA GLU A 241 7.78 6.57 -25.63
C GLU A 241 7.87 7.54 -24.45
N GLY A 242 6.82 7.64 -23.62
CA GLY A 242 6.82 8.51 -22.46
C GLY A 242 6.75 10.00 -22.78
N SER A 243 6.03 10.38 -23.84
CA SER A 243 5.95 11.77 -24.32
C SER A 243 5.42 12.77 -23.28
N ALA A 244 4.59 12.32 -22.32
CA ALA A 244 4.10 13.15 -21.24
C ALA A 244 5.12 13.38 -20.10
N LEU A 245 6.28 12.71 -20.11
CA LEU A 245 7.29 12.83 -19.04
C LEU A 245 8.21 14.03 -19.22
N GLU A 246 8.39 14.52 -20.44
CA GLU A 246 9.31 15.62 -20.77
C GLU A 246 8.99 16.92 -19.99
N SER A 247 7.73 17.11 -19.60
CA SER A 247 7.25 18.28 -18.87
C SER A 247 7.12 18.07 -17.36
N ARG A 248 7.46 16.88 -16.84
CA ARG A 248 7.28 16.51 -15.43
C ARG A 248 8.60 16.55 -14.65
N GLU A 249 8.52 16.98 -13.40
CA GLU A 249 9.64 16.83 -12.47
C GLU A 249 9.80 15.37 -12.05
N THR A 250 11.01 14.99 -11.62
CA THR A 250 11.32 13.61 -11.20
C THR A 250 10.41 13.10 -10.08
N ALA A 251 9.93 14.01 -9.22
CA ALA A 251 8.99 13.68 -8.13
C ALA A 251 7.58 13.31 -8.62
N ASP A 252 7.19 13.80 -9.82
CA ASP A 252 5.84 13.63 -10.39
C ASP A 252 5.76 12.53 -11.44
N LEU A 253 6.82 11.72 -11.57
CA LEU A 253 6.82 10.62 -12.51
C LEU A 253 5.82 9.52 -12.09
N PRO A 254 5.00 9.01 -13.02
CA PRO A 254 4.10 7.90 -12.75
C PRO A 254 4.86 6.70 -12.19
N ALA A 255 4.44 6.20 -11.03
CA ALA A 255 5.13 5.16 -10.28
C ALA A 255 6.60 5.45 -9.90
N GLY A 256 7.04 6.72 -9.98
CA GLY A 256 8.43 7.10 -9.78
C GLY A 256 9.40 6.54 -10.84
N MET A 257 8.90 6.13 -12.01
CA MET A 257 9.69 5.52 -13.07
C MET A 257 10.05 6.52 -14.17
N ASP A 258 11.34 6.68 -14.43
CA ASP A 258 11.81 7.29 -15.67
C ASP A 258 11.62 6.37 -16.89
N GLN A 259 12.01 6.82 -18.07
CA GLN A 259 11.82 6.05 -19.30
C GLN A 259 12.65 4.74 -19.29
N GLY A 260 13.90 4.79 -18.83
CA GLY A 260 14.76 3.58 -18.78
C GLY A 260 14.25 2.51 -17.81
N ALA A 261 13.79 2.91 -16.62
CA ALA A 261 13.17 1.99 -15.66
C ALA A 261 11.88 1.39 -16.21
N PHE A 262 11.06 2.19 -16.90
CA PHE A 262 9.85 1.71 -17.54
C PHE A 262 10.13 0.70 -18.66
N GLU A 263 11.11 0.94 -19.51
CA GLU A 263 11.48 0.00 -20.58
C GLU A 263 11.87 -1.37 -20.04
N LEU A 264 12.67 -1.40 -18.97
CA LEU A 264 13.05 -2.65 -18.28
C LEU A 264 11.81 -3.36 -17.68
N PHE A 265 10.93 -2.62 -17.03
CA PHE A 265 9.66 -3.14 -16.51
C PHE A 265 8.79 -3.70 -17.65
N PHE A 266 8.63 -2.94 -18.73
CA PHE A 266 7.79 -3.35 -19.86
C PHE A 266 8.34 -4.59 -20.58
N GLN A 267 9.67 -4.70 -20.74
CA GLN A 267 10.31 -5.91 -21.25
C GLN A 267 9.99 -7.14 -20.37
N GLN A 268 9.95 -6.97 -19.05
CA GLN A 268 9.58 -8.03 -18.15
C GLN A 268 8.12 -8.42 -18.30
N ILE A 269 7.21 -7.44 -18.35
CA ILE A 269 5.76 -7.65 -18.52
C ILE A 269 5.44 -8.38 -19.82
N ARG A 270 6.07 -8.02 -20.93
CA ARG A 270 5.87 -8.65 -22.24
C ARG A 270 5.99 -10.16 -22.23
N ARG A 271 6.81 -10.72 -21.33
CA ARG A 271 7.01 -12.18 -21.19
C ARG A 271 5.77 -12.90 -20.67
N PHE A 272 4.89 -12.19 -19.97
CA PHE A 272 3.65 -12.73 -19.40
C PHE A 272 2.43 -12.49 -20.30
N LEU A 273 2.55 -11.66 -21.33
CA LEU A 273 1.46 -11.39 -22.26
C LEU A 273 1.40 -12.48 -23.34
N THR A 274 0.19 -13.01 -23.55
CA THR A 274 -0.08 -13.86 -24.72
C THR A 274 0.04 -13.04 -26.01
N VAL A 275 0.27 -13.72 -27.12
CA VAL A 275 0.36 -13.05 -28.44
C VAL A 275 -0.92 -12.26 -28.75
N GLN A 276 -2.10 -12.79 -28.40
CA GLN A 276 -3.36 -12.08 -28.63
C GLN A 276 -3.48 -10.83 -27.75
N GLU A 277 -3.11 -10.91 -26.48
CA GLU A 277 -3.10 -9.73 -25.59
C GLU A 277 -2.14 -8.65 -26.08
N GLN A 278 -0.98 -9.03 -26.65
CA GLN A 278 -0.06 -8.09 -27.26
C GLN A 278 -0.69 -7.40 -28.48
N VAL A 279 -1.34 -8.16 -29.38
CA VAL A 279 -2.04 -7.58 -30.54
C VAL A 279 -3.11 -6.58 -30.09
N ASP A 280 -3.91 -6.95 -29.10
CA ASP A 280 -5.00 -6.12 -28.61
C ASP A 280 -4.49 -4.87 -27.88
N LEU A 281 -3.47 -5.01 -27.02
CA LEU A 281 -2.88 -3.90 -26.27
C LEU A 281 -2.21 -2.89 -27.22
N TYR A 282 -1.31 -3.37 -28.09
CA TYR A 282 -0.57 -2.47 -28.98
C TYR A 282 -1.50 -1.82 -30.00
N GLY A 283 -2.54 -2.52 -30.46
CA GLY A 283 -3.56 -1.93 -31.32
C GLY A 283 -4.30 -0.77 -30.67
N ARG A 284 -4.65 -0.89 -29.37
CA ARG A 284 -5.28 0.21 -28.62
C ARG A 284 -4.31 1.36 -28.37
N LEU A 285 -3.06 1.07 -28.01
CA LEU A 285 -2.04 2.10 -27.80
C LEU A 285 -1.69 2.84 -29.08
N GLN A 286 -1.64 2.15 -30.22
CA GLN A 286 -1.48 2.76 -31.55
C GLN A 286 -2.65 3.71 -31.86
N ALA A 287 -3.89 3.26 -31.60
CA ALA A 287 -5.07 4.10 -31.78
C ALA A 287 -5.09 5.33 -30.87
N ALA A 288 -4.44 5.24 -29.70
CA ALA A 288 -4.23 6.36 -28.79
C ALA A 288 -3.07 7.30 -29.19
N GLY A 289 -2.31 6.96 -30.24
CA GLY A 289 -1.27 7.82 -30.83
C GLY A 289 0.16 7.48 -30.41
N SER A 290 0.42 6.35 -29.72
CA SER A 290 1.79 5.93 -29.38
C SER A 290 2.53 5.45 -30.64
N ALA A 291 3.64 6.08 -30.98
CA ALA A 291 4.45 5.76 -32.14
C ALA A 291 5.12 4.39 -32.00
N ASP A 292 5.74 4.13 -30.82
CA ASP A 292 6.40 2.87 -30.52
C ASP A 292 5.42 1.68 -30.55
N ALA A 293 4.18 1.90 -30.12
CA ALA A 293 3.15 0.88 -30.16
C ALA A 293 2.79 0.47 -31.62
N SER A 294 2.93 1.36 -32.58
CA SER A 294 2.66 1.06 -34.00
C SER A 294 3.61 -0.01 -34.53
N PHE A 295 4.90 0.09 -34.23
CA PHE A 295 5.87 -0.93 -34.58
C PHE A 295 5.64 -2.26 -33.85
N LEU A 296 5.38 -2.18 -32.53
CA LEU A 296 5.11 -3.37 -31.74
C LEU A 296 3.81 -4.08 -32.16
N ALA A 297 2.80 -3.35 -32.64
CA ALA A 297 1.57 -3.90 -33.19
C ALA A 297 1.84 -4.73 -34.46
N VAL A 298 2.69 -4.24 -35.35
CA VAL A 298 3.13 -4.99 -36.54
C VAL A 298 3.82 -6.30 -36.14
N MET A 299 4.78 -6.21 -35.21
CA MET A 299 5.51 -7.40 -34.73
C MET A 299 4.59 -8.42 -34.05
N ALA A 300 3.62 -7.96 -33.27
CA ALA A 300 2.63 -8.83 -32.60
C ALA A 300 1.66 -9.49 -33.62
N LEU A 301 1.24 -8.76 -34.66
CA LEU A 301 0.44 -9.32 -35.74
C LEU A 301 1.19 -10.39 -36.55
N ALA A 302 2.46 -10.14 -36.87
CA ALA A 302 3.31 -11.12 -37.54
C ALA A 302 3.47 -12.39 -36.70
N ALA A 303 3.78 -12.24 -35.40
CA ALA A 303 3.87 -13.36 -34.47
C ALA A 303 2.55 -14.12 -34.32
N ALA A 304 1.41 -13.41 -34.28
CA ALA A 304 0.07 -14.01 -34.24
C ALA A 304 -0.25 -14.77 -35.52
N GLY A 305 0.09 -14.21 -36.68
CA GLY A 305 -0.08 -14.83 -37.99
C GLY A 305 0.68 -16.16 -38.10
N PHE A 306 1.94 -16.14 -37.65
CA PHE A 306 2.78 -17.34 -37.66
C PHE A 306 2.30 -18.40 -36.63
N SER A 307 2.11 -18.01 -35.38
CA SER A 307 1.74 -18.95 -34.31
C SER A 307 0.37 -19.57 -34.47
N GLN A 308 -0.58 -18.82 -35.04
CA GLN A 308 -1.97 -19.25 -35.26
C GLN A 308 -2.20 -19.80 -36.68
N ARG A 309 -1.18 -19.82 -37.54
CA ARG A 309 -1.25 -20.22 -38.96
C ARG A 309 -2.29 -19.41 -39.73
N LYS A 310 -2.30 -18.10 -39.52
CA LYS A 310 -3.21 -17.14 -40.18
C LYS A 310 -2.44 -16.20 -41.07
N PRO A 311 -2.19 -16.55 -42.34
CA PRO A 311 -1.40 -15.72 -43.24
C PRO A 311 -2.00 -14.32 -43.48
N GLU A 312 -3.32 -14.15 -43.34
CA GLU A 312 -3.99 -12.85 -43.42
C GLU A 312 -3.45 -11.85 -42.38
N ARG A 313 -3.05 -12.31 -41.18
CA ARG A 313 -2.43 -11.43 -40.15
C ARG A 313 -1.02 -11.02 -40.55
N VAL A 314 -0.29 -11.90 -41.22
CA VAL A 314 1.06 -11.56 -41.72
C VAL A 314 0.94 -10.54 -42.87
N GLN A 315 -0.09 -10.67 -43.76
CA GLN A 315 -0.39 -9.68 -44.78
C GLN A 315 -0.75 -8.33 -44.17
N ASP A 316 -1.61 -8.31 -43.14
CA ASP A 316 -1.95 -7.08 -42.40
C ASP A 316 -0.72 -6.44 -41.76
N ALA A 317 0.18 -7.26 -41.16
CA ALA A 317 1.44 -6.78 -40.57
C ALA A 317 2.32 -6.13 -41.66
N ARG A 318 2.45 -6.77 -42.83
CA ARG A 318 3.23 -6.27 -43.94
C ARG A 318 2.71 -4.93 -44.46
N ALA A 319 1.38 -4.85 -44.72
CA ALA A 319 0.76 -3.62 -45.19
C ALA A 319 0.95 -2.45 -44.21
N ARG A 320 0.81 -2.72 -42.89
CA ARG A 320 1.04 -1.70 -41.86
C ARG A 320 2.50 -1.28 -41.77
N LEU A 321 3.46 -2.23 -41.96
CA LEU A 321 4.89 -1.91 -41.92
C LEU A 321 5.31 -1.00 -43.11
N GLU A 322 4.69 -1.17 -44.30
CA GLU A 322 4.92 -0.30 -45.44
C GLU A 322 4.46 1.15 -45.22
N GLU A 323 3.38 1.33 -44.43
CA GLU A 323 2.84 2.65 -44.11
C GLU A 323 3.59 3.34 -42.96
N LEU A 324 4.39 2.58 -42.16
CA LEU A 324 5.12 3.12 -41.03
C LEU A 324 6.38 3.87 -41.47
N THR A 325 6.43 5.15 -41.14
CA THR A 325 7.65 5.95 -41.26
C THR A 325 8.33 5.99 -39.89
N LEU A 326 9.36 5.17 -39.73
CA LEU A 326 10.13 5.12 -38.46
C LEU A 326 11.45 5.85 -38.66
N GLU A 327 11.69 6.92 -37.91
CA GLU A 327 12.96 7.65 -37.98
C GLU A 327 14.12 6.74 -37.56
N GLY A 328 15.09 6.56 -38.46
CA GLY A 328 16.32 5.81 -38.17
C GLY A 328 16.22 4.27 -38.25
N LEU A 329 15.06 3.70 -38.59
CA LEU A 329 14.89 2.26 -38.80
C LEU A 329 14.67 1.94 -40.29
N ASP A 330 15.57 1.12 -40.87
CA ASP A 330 15.35 0.53 -42.18
C ASP A 330 14.32 -0.63 -42.08
N THR A 331 13.17 -0.47 -42.65
CA THR A 331 12.08 -1.46 -42.61
C THR A 331 12.20 -2.53 -43.70
N GLN A 332 13.07 -2.34 -44.72
CA GLN A 332 13.21 -3.27 -45.84
C GLN A 332 13.56 -4.71 -45.46
N PRO A 333 14.53 -4.94 -44.53
CA PRO A 333 14.82 -6.31 -44.08
C PRO A 333 13.61 -7.00 -43.41
N LEU A 334 12.80 -6.22 -42.69
CA LEU A 334 11.61 -6.76 -42.04
C LEU A 334 10.50 -7.09 -43.04
N LEU A 335 10.31 -6.26 -44.05
CA LEU A 335 9.39 -6.54 -45.15
C LEU A 335 9.78 -7.82 -45.88
N GLY A 336 11.08 -8.00 -46.22
CA GLY A 336 11.57 -9.22 -46.82
C GLY A 336 11.34 -10.47 -45.94
N CYS A 337 11.45 -10.35 -44.62
CA CYS A 337 11.10 -11.44 -43.68
C CYS A 337 9.60 -11.78 -43.72
N LEU A 338 8.71 -10.78 -43.84
CA LEU A 338 7.26 -11.00 -43.93
C LEU A 338 6.88 -11.64 -45.25
N ASP A 339 7.50 -11.22 -46.36
CA ASP A 339 7.31 -11.80 -47.70
C ASP A 339 7.75 -13.27 -47.73
N LEU A 340 8.88 -13.59 -47.08
CA LEU A 340 9.32 -14.98 -46.92
C LEU A 340 8.32 -15.82 -46.13
N LEU A 341 7.72 -15.26 -45.06
CA LEU A 341 6.68 -15.94 -44.28
C LEU A 341 5.39 -16.19 -45.05
N LEU A 342 5.10 -15.31 -46.03
CA LEU A 342 3.96 -15.43 -46.92
C LEU A 342 4.23 -16.38 -48.14
N GLY A 343 5.48 -16.73 -48.36
CA GLY A 343 5.92 -17.54 -49.50
C GLY A 343 6.03 -16.74 -50.79
N ASP A 344 6.08 -15.42 -50.70
CA ASP A 344 6.17 -14.48 -51.83
C ASP A 344 7.64 -14.19 -52.17
N VAL A 345 8.29 -15.17 -52.82
CA VAL A 345 9.74 -15.14 -53.05
C VAL A 345 10.14 -14.12 -54.15
N ASP A 346 9.21 -13.72 -54.98
CA ASP A 346 9.47 -12.81 -56.13
C ASP A 346 9.70 -11.36 -55.66
N GLN A 347 9.17 -10.96 -54.53
CA GLN A 347 9.36 -9.61 -53.96
C GLN A 347 10.64 -9.44 -53.12
N ILE A 348 11.39 -10.53 -52.87
CA ILE A 348 12.63 -10.48 -52.08
C ILE A 348 13.83 -9.93 -52.90
N HIS A 349 13.70 -9.82 -54.21
CA HIS A 349 14.79 -9.46 -55.11
C HIS A 349 14.72 -7.99 -55.62
N GLU A 350 13.77 -7.19 -55.21
CA GLU A 350 13.75 -5.73 -55.39
C GLU A 350 14.23 -4.96 -54.13
#